data_33ce97fac0253ec6e9b8f493c1e808cf
#
_entry.id   33ce97fac0253ec6e9b8f493c1e808cf
#
_cell.length_a   1.000
_cell.length_b   1.000
_cell.length_c   1.000
_cell.angle_alpha   90.00
_cell.angle_beta   90.00
_cell.angle_gamma   90.00
#
_symmetry.space_group_name_H-M   'P 1'
#
loop_
_entity.id
_entity.type
_entity.pdbx_description
1 polymer ?
#
loop_
_entity_poly.entity_id
_entity_poly.type
_entity_poly.pdbx_seq_one_letter_code
_entity_poly.pdbx_strand_id
1 'polypeptide(L)'
;MLCIVHAIDPAMQHQDLPTPDTDALAHSDQLAALLRAEIDASGGAMPFSRFMELSLYAPGWGYYSAGASKFGESGDFVTAPEIGPLFAAVVSGALAPVLQQLGPQSRILEVGGGSGAFAEVTLKRLLELDALPERYAILEPSADLRERQRERLSRALIPPVFDLVEWVDGPFPDDWEGVLFANEVIDALPTPRFTVRDGEVYEETVQVDAAGRFVRGEQPADALLAASVVHVEKYLETPFADGYRSEVLPQLPYWIQAVAGGLKRGAMLFVDYGYPRREYYQAQRSDGTLRAFYRHRMHEDLYLWPGLQDLTASVDFTALAEAGTGAGFELAGYCTQASFLLGNGLDQLLAQADTRTDEVGRVRLREQVKRLTLPSEMGERFQVMGFSSGVEFEQAFLLGDLTWRL
;
A
#
# COMPACT_ATOMS: atom_id res chain seq x y z
N MET A 1 -8.39 -14.23 13.78
CA MET A 1 -7.25 -15.10 14.14
C MET A 1 -6.03 -14.20 14.09
N LEU A 2 -5.38 -13.98 15.22
CA LEU A 2 -4.40 -12.92 15.42
C LEU A 2 -3.14 -13.17 14.59
N CYS A 3 -2.74 -12.22 13.73
CA CYS A 3 -1.33 -12.07 13.34
C CYS A 3 -0.60 -11.42 14.53
N ILE A 4 -0.24 -12.23 15.53
CA ILE A 4 0.67 -11.79 16.58
C ILE A 4 2.07 -11.89 15.99
N VAL A 5 2.68 -10.73 15.72
CA VAL A 5 4.12 -10.68 15.43
C VAL A 5 4.86 -10.94 16.75
N HIS A 6 5.07 -12.21 17.05
CA HIS A 6 6.13 -12.62 17.97
C HIS A 6 7.43 -12.69 17.16
N ALA A 7 8.55 -12.29 17.75
CA ALA A 7 9.86 -12.60 17.22
C ALA A 7 9.96 -14.13 17.11
N ILE A 8 9.86 -14.66 15.89
CA ILE A 8 9.83 -16.09 15.60
C ILE A 8 11.28 -16.50 15.33
N ASP A 9 11.70 -17.59 15.96
CA ASP A 9 12.99 -18.25 15.74
C ASP A 9 13.13 -18.60 14.23
N PRO A 10 14.20 -18.17 13.54
CA PRO A 10 14.40 -18.44 12.11
C PRO A 10 14.32 -19.93 11.73
N ALA A 11 14.58 -20.84 12.66
CA ALA A 11 14.48 -22.29 12.43
C ALA A 11 13.04 -22.83 12.39
N MET A 12 12.04 -22.06 12.86
CA MET A 12 10.63 -22.45 12.84
C MET A 12 9.86 -22.02 11.58
N GLN A 13 10.42 -21.15 10.75
CA GLN A 13 9.68 -20.41 9.72
C GLN A 13 9.21 -21.26 8.52
N HIS A 14 9.89 -22.35 8.19
CA HIS A 14 9.53 -23.18 7.04
C HIS A 14 8.55 -24.33 7.33
N GLN A 15 8.35 -24.73 8.60
CA GLN A 15 7.57 -25.94 8.92
C GLN A 15 6.06 -25.73 8.96
N ASP A 16 5.57 -24.48 8.93
CA ASP A 16 4.16 -24.17 9.16
C ASP A 16 3.38 -23.56 7.98
N LEU A 17 4.03 -23.29 6.84
CA LEU A 17 3.31 -22.77 5.67
C LEU A 17 2.49 -23.88 5.00
N PRO A 18 1.21 -23.65 4.68
CA PRO A 18 0.42 -24.63 3.94
C PRO A 18 1.01 -24.81 2.54
N THR A 19 1.28 -26.06 2.16
CA THR A 19 1.80 -26.38 0.83
C THR A 19 0.80 -25.93 -0.23
N PRO A 20 1.23 -25.21 -1.29
CA PRO A 20 0.38 -24.91 -2.44
C PRO A 20 -0.13 -26.21 -3.10
N ASP A 21 -1.31 -26.15 -3.70
CA ASP A 21 -1.80 -27.26 -4.53
C ASP A 21 -0.98 -27.37 -5.83
N THR A 22 -1.25 -28.45 -6.58
CA THR A 22 -0.49 -28.76 -7.80
C THR A 22 -0.57 -27.66 -8.85
N ASP A 23 -1.75 -27.03 -9.00
CA ASP A 23 -1.95 -25.98 -10.01
C ASP A 23 -1.24 -24.69 -9.61
N ALA A 24 -1.28 -24.33 -8.34
CA ALA A 24 -0.54 -23.20 -7.79
C ALA A 24 0.97 -23.41 -7.91
N LEU A 25 1.49 -24.63 -7.61
CA LEU A 25 2.91 -24.92 -7.82
C LEU A 25 3.32 -24.83 -9.28
N ALA A 26 2.51 -25.38 -10.20
CA ALA A 26 2.77 -25.28 -11.63
C ALA A 26 2.79 -23.82 -12.12
N HIS A 27 1.89 -22.97 -11.57
CA HIS A 27 1.87 -21.54 -11.85
C HIS A 27 3.17 -20.85 -11.36
N SER A 28 3.57 -21.09 -10.13
CA SER A 28 4.81 -20.55 -9.56
C SER A 28 6.06 -21.02 -10.34
N ASP A 29 6.10 -22.29 -10.76
CA ASP A 29 7.19 -22.84 -11.55
C ASP A 29 7.34 -22.14 -12.91
N GLN A 30 6.23 -21.73 -13.55
CA GLN A 30 6.26 -20.96 -14.79
C GLN A 30 6.87 -19.57 -14.57
N LEU A 31 6.44 -18.86 -13.54
CA LEU A 31 7.04 -17.56 -13.20
C LEU A 31 8.50 -17.71 -12.80
N ALA A 32 8.83 -18.72 -12.01
CA ALA A 32 10.21 -19.01 -11.64
C ALA A 32 11.11 -19.30 -12.87
N ALA A 33 10.57 -19.94 -13.90
CA ALA A 33 11.30 -20.14 -15.15
C ALA A 33 11.55 -18.82 -15.90
N LEU A 34 10.55 -17.91 -15.95
CA LEU A 34 10.72 -16.56 -16.52
C LEU A 34 11.78 -15.75 -15.75
N LEU A 35 11.73 -15.78 -14.43
CA LEU A 35 12.70 -15.08 -13.57
C LEU A 35 14.13 -15.61 -13.80
N ARG A 36 14.31 -16.93 -13.89
CA ARG A 36 15.64 -17.52 -14.19
C ARG A 36 16.15 -17.09 -15.56
N ALA A 37 15.28 -17.10 -16.57
CA ALA A 37 15.65 -16.68 -17.92
C ALA A 37 16.09 -15.20 -17.95
N GLU A 38 15.41 -14.32 -17.19
CA GLU A 38 15.79 -12.90 -17.11
C GLU A 38 17.10 -12.71 -16.32
N ILE A 39 17.33 -13.48 -15.24
CA ILE A 39 18.62 -13.49 -14.52
C ILE A 39 19.76 -13.92 -15.45
N ASP A 40 19.58 -14.98 -16.21
CA ASP A 40 20.59 -15.47 -17.15
C ASP A 40 20.88 -14.41 -18.25
N ALA A 41 19.85 -13.80 -18.81
CA ALA A 41 19.97 -12.74 -19.81
C ALA A 41 20.67 -11.47 -19.26
N SER A 42 20.55 -11.22 -17.96
CA SER A 42 21.15 -10.09 -17.25
C SER A 42 22.56 -10.38 -16.72
N GLY A 43 23.19 -11.49 -17.15
CA GLY A 43 24.56 -11.84 -16.73
C GLY A 43 24.65 -12.56 -15.38
N GLY A 44 23.60 -13.21 -14.94
CA GLY A 44 23.55 -14.06 -13.75
C GLY A 44 23.02 -13.41 -12.48
N ALA A 45 22.61 -12.15 -12.54
CA ALA A 45 22.04 -11.43 -11.41
C ALA A 45 20.98 -10.41 -11.90
N MET A 46 19.93 -10.20 -11.11
CA MET A 46 18.96 -9.09 -11.32
C MET A 46 18.76 -8.32 -10.02
N PRO A 47 18.47 -6.99 -10.07
CA PRO A 47 18.09 -6.23 -8.88
C PRO A 47 16.90 -6.85 -8.14
N PHE A 48 16.91 -6.81 -6.79
CA PHE A 48 15.78 -7.32 -6.02
C PHE A 48 14.47 -6.62 -6.37
N SER A 49 14.50 -5.31 -6.62
CA SER A 49 13.32 -4.55 -7.05
C SER A 49 12.69 -5.12 -8.33
N ARG A 50 13.50 -5.56 -9.28
CA ARG A 50 12.99 -6.19 -10.52
C ARG A 50 12.40 -7.58 -10.27
N PHE A 51 13.02 -8.36 -9.36
CA PHE A 51 12.45 -9.63 -8.91
C PHE A 51 11.08 -9.41 -8.23
N MET A 52 10.97 -8.42 -7.34
CA MET A 52 9.72 -8.05 -6.68
C MET A 52 8.66 -7.61 -7.70
N GLU A 53 9.04 -6.74 -8.64
CA GLU A 53 8.15 -6.28 -9.71
C GLU A 53 7.55 -7.46 -10.49
N LEU A 54 8.36 -8.38 -10.95
CA LEU A 54 7.89 -9.54 -11.71
C LEU A 54 7.07 -10.51 -10.84
N SER A 55 7.48 -10.72 -9.59
CA SER A 55 6.76 -11.58 -8.65
C SER A 55 5.36 -11.06 -8.34
N LEU A 56 5.19 -9.74 -8.31
CA LEU A 56 3.90 -9.10 -8.02
C LEU A 56 3.06 -8.80 -9.28
N TYR A 57 3.70 -8.35 -10.38
CA TYR A 57 2.99 -7.70 -11.48
C TYR A 57 3.21 -8.34 -12.85
N ALA A 58 4.03 -9.40 -13.01
CA ALA A 58 4.21 -10.05 -14.32
C ALA A 58 2.85 -10.42 -14.93
N PRO A 59 2.55 -10.01 -16.18
CA PRO A 59 1.25 -10.23 -16.79
C PRO A 59 0.85 -11.72 -16.80
N GLY A 60 -0.28 -12.05 -16.19
CA GLY A 60 -0.82 -13.40 -16.09
C GLY A 60 -0.11 -14.32 -15.07
N TRP A 61 1.03 -13.92 -14.51
CA TRP A 61 1.85 -14.76 -13.62
C TRP A 61 2.10 -14.14 -12.24
N GLY A 62 2.21 -12.82 -12.18
CA GLY A 62 2.48 -12.11 -10.93
C GLY A 62 1.32 -12.20 -9.96
N TYR A 63 1.63 -12.05 -8.68
CA TYR A 63 0.67 -12.15 -7.58
C TYR A 63 -0.60 -11.33 -7.83
N TYR A 64 -0.52 -10.06 -8.23
CA TYR A 64 -1.67 -9.21 -8.52
C TYR A 64 -2.30 -9.44 -9.90
N SER A 65 -1.64 -10.17 -10.81
CA SER A 65 -2.09 -10.39 -12.19
C SER A 65 -2.69 -11.78 -12.46
N ALA A 66 -2.57 -12.73 -11.54
CA ALA A 66 -2.83 -14.15 -11.77
C ALA A 66 -4.26 -14.62 -11.41
N GLY A 67 -5.29 -13.80 -11.41
CA GLY A 67 -6.70 -14.23 -11.33
C GLY A 67 -7.17 -14.94 -10.06
N ALA A 68 -6.31 -15.23 -9.08
CA ALA A 68 -6.69 -15.91 -7.84
C ALA A 68 -7.47 -14.97 -6.88
N SER A 69 -8.29 -15.54 -5.99
CA SER A 69 -8.95 -14.74 -4.94
C SER A 69 -7.91 -14.32 -3.88
N LYS A 70 -7.55 -13.04 -3.86
CA LYS A 70 -6.44 -12.49 -3.06
C LYS A 70 -6.88 -11.65 -1.88
N PHE A 71 -8.08 -11.11 -1.94
CA PHE A 71 -8.65 -10.21 -0.94
C PHE A 71 -9.77 -10.87 -0.15
N GLY A 72 -9.93 -10.45 1.12
CA GLY A 72 -10.99 -10.91 2.01
C GLY A 72 -10.67 -12.20 2.78
N GLU A 73 -11.68 -12.78 3.45
CA GLU A 73 -11.51 -13.96 4.33
C GLU A 73 -10.99 -15.22 3.62
N SER A 74 -11.15 -15.31 2.31
CA SER A 74 -10.64 -16.41 1.47
C SER A 74 -9.31 -16.07 0.77
N GLY A 75 -8.79 -14.86 0.93
CA GLY A 75 -7.54 -14.37 0.33
C GLY A 75 -6.32 -14.52 1.24
N ASP A 76 -5.22 -13.92 0.85
CA ASP A 76 -3.95 -13.97 1.60
C ASP A 76 -3.88 -12.90 2.69
N PHE A 77 -4.59 -11.79 2.54
CA PHE A 77 -4.65 -10.69 3.50
C PHE A 77 -6.01 -9.97 3.47
N VAL A 78 -6.27 -9.16 4.49
CA VAL A 78 -7.51 -8.39 4.63
C VAL A 78 -7.13 -6.94 4.81
N THR A 79 -7.39 -6.10 3.81
CA THR A 79 -7.19 -4.65 3.87
C THR A 79 -8.31 -3.96 4.65
N ALA A 80 -8.09 -2.72 5.07
CA ALA A 80 -9.07 -1.96 5.84
C ALA A 80 -10.46 -1.86 5.16
N PRO A 81 -10.57 -1.62 3.83
CA PRO A 81 -11.86 -1.64 3.12
C PRO A 81 -12.58 -2.99 3.13
N GLU A 82 -11.83 -4.12 3.23
CA GLU A 82 -12.40 -5.47 3.25
C GLU A 82 -12.91 -5.90 4.62
N ILE A 83 -12.47 -5.25 5.71
CA ILE A 83 -12.98 -5.51 7.05
C ILE A 83 -14.46 -5.14 7.14
N GLY A 84 -14.88 -4.09 6.42
CA GLY A 84 -16.26 -3.63 6.36
C GLY A 84 -16.38 -2.15 6.00
N PRO A 85 -17.61 -1.61 5.96
CA PRO A 85 -17.86 -0.30 5.39
C PRO A 85 -17.37 0.89 6.23
N LEU A 86 -17.06 0.70 7.51
CA LEU A 86 -16.76 1.83 8.42
C LEU A 86 -15.52 2.62 7.98
N PHE A 87 -14.45 1.94 7.55
CA PHE A 87 -13.23 2.59 7.08
C PHE A 87 -13.52 3.55 5.92
N ALA A 88 -14.08 3.01 4.84
CA ALA A 88 -14.38 3.81 3.64
C ALA A 88 -15.41 4.92 3.91
N ALA A 89 -16.41 4.67 4.77
CA ALA A 89 -17.39 5.67 5.13
C ALA A 89 -16.79 6.85 5.91
N VAL A 90 -15.85 6.59 6.83
CA VAL A 90 -15.13 7.64 7.57
C VAL A 90 -14.21 8.42 6.64
N VAL A 91 -13.41 7.73 5.83
CA VAL A 91 -12.51 8.38 4.85
C VAL A 91 -13.32 9.25 3.90
N SER A 92 -14.44 8.77 3.38
CA SER A 92 -15.33 9.56 2.51
C SER A 92 -15.87 10.80 3.22
N GLY A 93 -16.18 10.70 4.52
CA GLY A 93 -16.60 11.84 5.34
C GLY A 93 -15.51 12.90 5.48
N ALA A 94 -14.25 12.48 5.58
CA ALA A 94 -13.08 13.38 5.62
C ALA A 94 -12.81 14.05 4.26
N LEU A 95 -13.09 13.36 3.15
CA LEU A 95 -12.85 13.85 1.79
C LEU A 95 -14.02 14.73 1.26
N ALA A 96 -15.22 14.53 1.74
CA ALA A 96 -16.40 15.27 1.28
C ALA A 96 -16.26 16.81 1.38
N PRO A 97 -15.70 17.41 2.47
CA PRO A 97 -15.46 18.84 2.53
C PRO A 97 -14.51 19.36 1.44
N VAL A 98 -13.49 18.58 1.06
CA VAL A 98 -12.57 18.94 -0.02
C VAL A 98 -13.32 18.97 -1.36
N LEU A 99 -14.12 17.95 -1.66
CA LEU A 99 -14.92 17.88 -2.90
C LEU A 99 -15.95 19.02 -2.96
N GLN A 100 -16.56 19.36 -1.83
CA GLN A 100 -17.50 20.50 -1.74
C GLN A 100 -16.83 21.85 -1.97
N GLN A 101 -15.58 22.05 -1.51
CA GLN A 101 -14.79 23.25 -1.79
C GLN A 101 -14.45 23.38 -3.28
N LEU A 102 -14.22 22.26 -3.97
CA LEU A 102 -13.88 22.21 -5.39
C LEU A 102 -15.12 22.30 -6.30
N GLY A 103 -16.27 21.85 -5.80
CA GLY A 103 -17.53 21.87 -6.53
C GLY A 103 -17.73 20.67 -7.47
N PRO A 104 -18.79 20.70 -8.30
CA PRO A 104 -19.31 19.52 -9.00
C PRO A 104 -18.42 18.98 -10.13
N GLN A 105 -17.39 19.71 -10.54
CA GLN A 105 -16.43 19.24 -11.55
C GLN A 105 -15.21 18.53 -10.94
N SER A 106 -15.21 18.36 -9.61
CA SER A 106 -14.13 17.63 -8.91
C SER A 106 -14.10 16.16 -9.33
N ARG A 107 -12.91 15.58 -9.30
CA ARG A 107 -12.67 14.16 -9.64
C ARG A 107 -12.04 13.42 -8.47
N ILE A 108 -12.22 12.10 -8.46
CA ILE A 108 -11.46 11.22 -7.57
C ILE A 108 -10.61 10.29 -8.43
N LEU A 109 -9.34 10.14 -8.07
CA LEU A 109 -8.45 9.11 -8.58
C LEU A 109 -8.11 8.17 -7.43
N GLU A 110 -8.67 6.96 -7.46
CA GLU A 110 -8.29 5.86 -6.58
C GLU A 110 -7.18 5.05 -7.25
N VAL A 111 -6.03 4.95 -6.59
CA VAL A 111 -4.90 4.13 -7.04
C VAL A 111 -4.95 2.79 -6.30
N GLY A 112 -4.98 1.68 -7.05
CA GLY A 112 -5.06 0.34 -6.47
C GLY A 112 -6.44 0.03 -5.85
N GLY A 113 -7.48 -0.06 -6.67
CA GLY A 113 -8.87 -0.23 -6.21
C GLY A 113 -9.20 -1.58 -5.56
N GLY A 114 -8.27 -2.54 -5.55
CA GLY A 114 -8.44 -3.86 -4.93
C GLY A 114 -9.72 -4.58 -5.39
N SER A 115 -10.59 -4.96 -4.46
CA SER A 115 -11.88 -5.59 -4.80
C SER A 115 -12.98 -4.59 -5.22
N GLY A 116 -12.72 -3.28 -5.16
CA GLY A 116 -13.73 -2.22 -5.35
C GLY A 116 -14.57 -1.93 -4.11
N ALA A 117 -14.21 -2.49 -2.94
CA ALA A 117 -14.96 -2.29 -1.70
C ALA A 117 -14.93 -0.83 -1.24
N PHE A 118 -13.78 -0.17 -1.37
CA PHE A 118 -13.65 1.24 -1.03
C PHE A 118 -14.50 2.12 -1.94
N ALA A 119 -14.39 1.96 -3.26
CA ALA A 119 -15.17 2.72 -4.24
C ALA A 119 -16.67 2.57 -4.02
N GLU A 120 -17.15 1.33 -3.75
CA GLU A 120 -18.57 1.06 -3.47
C GLU A 120 -19.10 1.90 -2.32
N VAL A 121 -18.43 1.83 -1.17
CA VAL A 121 -18.87 2.53 0.06
C VAL A 121 -18.70 4.04 -0.08
N THR A 122 -17.58 4.46 -0.66
CA THR A 122 -17.26 5.87 -0.89
C THR A 122 -18.31 6.55 -1.74
N LEU A 123 -18.68 5.98 -2.89
CA LEU A 123 -19.67 6.58 -3.78
C LEU A 123 -21.07 6.64 -3.14
N LYS A 124 -21.47 5.59 -2.39
CA LYS A 124 -22.71 5.63 -1.60
C LYS A 124 -22.68 6.74 -0.56
N ARG A 125 -21.58 6.86 0.16
CA ARG A 125 -21.44 7.85 1.24
C ARG A 125 -21.37 9.28 0.69
N LEU A 126 -20.66 9.51 -0.41
CA LEU A 126 -20.60 10.83 -1.06
C LEU A 126 -21.95 11.25 -1.65
N LEU A 127 -22.75 10.31 -2.13
CA LEU A 127 -24.14 10.57 -2.52
C LEU A 127 -24.98 11.06 -1.33
N GLU A 128 -24.87 10.41 -0.16
CA GLU A 128 -25.56 10.82 1.07
C GLU A 128 -25.13 12.21 1.57
N LEU A 129 -23.86 12.59 1.30
CA LEU A 129 -23.26 13.86 1.73
C LEU A 129 -23.38 14.99 0.70
N ASP A 130 -24.07 14.76 -0.42
CA ASP A 130 -24.17 15.70 -1.54
C ASP A 130 -22.78 16.19 -2.01
N ALA A 131 -21.84 15.25 -2.16
CA ALA A 131 -20.43 15.49 -2.50
C ALA A 131 -19.93 14.56 -3.61
N LEU A 132 -20.81 14.07 -4.50
CA LEU A 132 -20.38 13.21 -5.60
C LEU A 132 -19.43 13.96 -6.54
N PRO A 133 -18.33 13.31 -6.98
CA PRO A 133 -17.44 13.86 -8.00
C PRO A 133 -18.08 13.81 -9.40
N GLU A 134 -17.52 14.56 -10.36
CA GLU A 134 -17.84 14.41 -11.79
C GLU A 134 -17.45 13.03 -12.31
N ARG A 135 -16.30 12.54 -11.88
CA ARG A 135 -15.74 11.22 -12.22
C ARG A 135 -15.05 10.59 -11.03
N TYR A 136 -15.22 9.27 -10.94
CA TYR A 136 -14.47 8.39 -10.03
C TYR A 136 -13.61 7.44 -10.86
N ALA A 137 -12.34 7.77 -11.00
CA ALA A 137 -11.39 6.97 -11.76
C ALA A 137 -10.68 5.96 -10.87
N ILE A 138 -10.56 4.72 -11.32
CA ILE A 138 -9.80 3.66 -10.66
C ILE A 138 -8.59 3.34 -11.54
N LEU A 139 -7.39 3.60 -11.01
CA LEU A 139 -6.13 3.20 -11.62
C LEU A 139 -5.76 1.81 -11.08
N GLU A 140 -6.08 0.79 -11.84
CA GLU A 140 -5.87 -0.62 -11.50
C GLU A 140 -5.18 -1.34 -12.66
N PRO A 141 -3.93 -1.79 -12.53
CA PRO A 141 -3.23 -2.46 -13.63
C PRO A 141 -3.74 -3.87 -13.91
N SER A 142 -4.37 -4.54 -12.93
CA SER A 142 -4.86 -5.91 -13.07
C SER A 142 -6.19 -5.96 -13.81
N ALA A 143 -6.21 -6.58 -14.99
CA ALA A 143 -7.44 -6.77 -15.77
C ALA A 143 -8.50 -7.62 -15.04
N ASP A 144 -8.07 -8.63 -14.27
CA ASP A 144 -8.94 -9.47 -13.45
C ASP A 144 -9.61 -8.66 -12.33
N LEU A 145 -8.84 -7.82 -11.63
CA LEU A 145 -9.39 -6.96 -10.58
C LEU A 145 -10.34 -5.92 -11.17
N ARG A 146 -10.03 -5.31 -12.33
CA ARG A 146 -10.96 -4.40 -13.03
C ARG A 146 -12.31 -5.05 -13.33
N GLU A 147 -12.30 -6.31 -13.78
CA GLU A 147 -13.57 -7.01 -14.08
C GLU A 147 -14.38 -7.26 -12.81
N ARG A 148 -13.73 -7.72 -11.74
CA ARG A 148 -14.38 -7.91 -10.42
C ARG A 148 -14.93 -6.61 -9.85
N GLN A 149 -14.15 -5.52 -9.95
CA GLN A 149 -14.58 -4.18 -9.55
C GLN A 149 -15.82 -3.76 -10.35
N ARG A 150 -15.81 -3.95 -11.69
CA ARG A 150 -16.95 -3.63 -12.54
C ARG A 150 -18.21 -4.42 -12.17
N GLU A 151 -18.07 -5.72 -11.95
CA GLU A 151 -19.18 -6.56 -11.50
C GLU A 151 -19.72 -6.13 -10.14
N ARG A 152 -18.84 -5.85 -9.17
CA ARG A 152 -19.23 -5.41 -7.83
C ARG A 152 -19.97 -4.09 -7.88
N LEU A 153 -19.37 -3.08 -8.50
CA LEU A 153 -19.92 -1.71 -8.54
C LEU A 153 -21.23 -1.64 -9.35
N SER A 154 -21.33 -2.35 -10.47
CA SER A 154 -22.57 -2.38 -11.25
C SER A 154 -23.75 -3.01 -10.52
N ARG A 155 -23.50 -3.95 -9.60
CA ARG A 155 -24.54 -4.57 -8.76
C ARG A 155 -24.90 -3.73 -7.55
N ALA A 156 -23.93 -2.98 -7.00
CA ALA A 156 -24.05 -2.30 -5.72
C ALA A 156 -24.52 -0.84 -5.82
N LEU A 157 -24.27 -0.19 -6.97
CA LEU A 157 -24.58 1.23 -7.19
C LEU A 157 -25.82 1.39 -8.09
N ILE A 158 -26.55 2.47 -7.86
CA ILE A 158 -27.61 2.88 -8.79
C ILE A 158 -26.99 3.37 -10.11
N PRO A 159 -27.65 3.18 -11.27
CA PRO A 159 -27.07 3.51 -12.57
C PRO A 159 -26.43 4.90 -12.68
N PRO A 160 -27.07 6.01 -12.23
CA PRO A 160 -26.45 7.34 -12.34
C PRO A 160 -25.14 7.50 -11.56
N VAL A 161 -24.93 6.71 -10.48
CA VAL A 161 -23.71 6.74 -9.69
C VAL A 161 -22.66 5.81 -10.31
N PHE A 162 -23.08 4.66 -10.82
CA PHE A 162 -22.18 3.76 -11.55
C PHE A 162 -21.61 4.40 -12.82
N ASP A 163 -22.39 5.22 -13.53
CA ASP A 163 -21.95 5.94 -14.73
C ASP A 163 -20.85 6.98 -14.48
N LEU A 164 -20.56 7.32 -13.21
CA LEU A 164 -19.43 8.17 -12.84
C LEU A 164 -18.11 7.39 -12.77
N VAL A 165 -18.17 6.06 -12.69
CA VAL A 165 -16.98 5.22 -12.50
C VAL A 165 -16.31 4.94 -13.83
N GLU A 166 -15.00 5.14 -13.88
CA GLU A 166 -14.17 4.78 -15.02
C GLU A 166 -12.89 4.05 -14.59
N TRP A 167 -12.37 3.19 -15.46
CA TRP A 167 -11.08 2.52 -15.26
C TRP A 167 -10.06 3.13 -16.19
N VAL A 168 -8.95 3.59 -15.62
CA VAL A 168 -7.89 4.29 -16.33
C VAL A 168 -6.59 3.47 -16.35
N ASP A 169 -5.77 3.66 -17.40
CA ASP A 169 -4.47 2.99 -17.55
C ASP A 169 -3.29 3.84 -17.03
N GLY A 170 -3.59 5.05 -16.58
CA GLY A 170 -2.65 6.01 -16.03
C GLY A 170 -3.38 7.16 -15.34
N PRO A 171 -2.65 8.10 -14.74
CA PRO A 171 -3.25 9.30 -14.17
C PRO A 171 -3.93 10.13 -15.24
N PHE A 172 -4.77 11.08 -14.83
CA PHE A 172 -5.42 12.00 -15.78
C PHE A 172 -4.36 12.75 -16.59
N PRO A 173 -4.49 12.80 -17.94
CA PRO A 173 -3.50 13.41 -18.81
C PRO A 173 -3.50 14.96 -18.73
N ASP A 174 -4.63 15.55 -18.34
CA ASP A 174 -4.84 16.99 -18.24
C ASP A 174 -4.81 17.46 -16.79
N ASP A 175 -4.69 18.77 -16.61
CA ASP A 175 -4.85 19.40 -15.30
C ASP A 175 -6.27 19.14 -14.75
N TRP A 176 -6.34 18.76 -13.47
CA TRP A 176 -7.60 18.41 -12.83
C TRP A 176 -7.66 18.91 -11.39
N GLU A 177 -8.87 18.97 -10.83
CA GLU A 177 -9.14 19.31 -9.45
C GLU A 177 -9.86 18.14 -8.77
N GLY A 178 -9.49 17.79 -7.54
CA GLY A 178 -10.13 16.67 -6.86
C GLY A 178 -9.31 16.02 -5.77
N VAL A 179 -9.49 14.72 -5.63
CA VAL A 179 -8.82 13.91 -4.61
C VAL A 179 -8.11 12.73 -5.24
N LEU A 180 -6.85 12.54 -4.87
CA LEU A 180 -6.10 11.30 -5.08
C LEU A 180 -6.14 10.49 -3.79
N PHE A 181 -6.54 9.23 -3.88
CA PHE A 181 -6.57 8.30 -2.76
C PHE A 181 -5.78 7.04 -3.07
N ALA A 182 -4.95 6.59 -2.13
CA ALA A 182 -4.24 5.31 -2.21
C ALA A 182 -4.20 4.64 -0.83
N ASN A 183 -4.62 3.37 -0.78
CA ASN A 183 -4.60 2.55 0.43
C ASN A 183 -3.84 1.26 0.17
N GLU A 184 -2.76 1.01 0.91
CA GLU A 184 -1.91 -0.17 0.75
C GLU A 184 -1.43 -0.31 -0.71
N VAL A 185 -0.73 0.71 -1.19
CA VAL A 185 -0.19 0.78 -2.56
C VAL A 185 1.32 1.00 -2.55
N ILE A 186 1.80 1.87 -1.65
CA ILE A 186 3.23 2.24 -1.64
C ILE A 186 4.06 1.07 -1.10
N ASP A 187 3.53 0.29 -0.16
CA ASP A 187 4.14 -0.91 0.41
C ASP A 187 4.44 -2.00 -0.64
N ALA A 188 3.63 -2.06 -1.71
CA ALA A 188 3.76 -3.01 -2.81
C ALA A 188 4.55 -2.47 -4.02
N LEU A 189 5.06 -1.24 -3.97
CA LEU A 189 5.93 -0.71 -5.02
C LEU A 189 7.27 -1.46 -5.06
N PRO A 190 7.78 -1.81 -6.26
CA PRO A 190 9.06 -2.49 -6.41
C PRO A 190 10.21 -1.72 -5.75
N THR A 191 10.70 -2.22 -4.64
CA THR A 191 11.60 -1.50 -3.75
C THR A 191 13.00 -2.09 -3.77
N PRO A 192 14.05 -1.32 -4.14
CA PRO A 192 15.44 -1.72 -4.02
C PRO A 192 15.83 -2.00 -2.57
N ARG A 193 16.64 -3.04 -2.37
CA ARG A 193 17.29 -3.34 -1.10
C ARG A 193 18.77 -3.00 -1.18
N PHE A 194 19.31 -2.51 -0.08
CA PHE A 194 20.72 -2.15 0.02
C PHE A 194 21.39 -2.81 1.22
N THR A 195 22.72 -2.94 1.12
CA THR A 195 23.61 -3.31 2.23
C THR A 195 24.74 -2.29 2.29
N VAL A 196 25.17 -1.90 3.49
CA VAL A 196 26.34 -1.08 3.70
C VAL A 196 27.53 -1.99 4.04
N ARG A 197 28.66 -1.84 3.32
CA ARG A 197 29.91 -2.57 3.58
C ARG A 197 31.09 -1.62 3.48
N ASP A 198 31.89 -1.55 4.53
CA ASP A 198 33.07 -0.66 4.59
C ASP A 198 32.74 0.79 4.23
N GLY A 199 31.51 1.26 4.56
CA GLY A 199 31.02 2.60 4.24
C GLY A 199 30.51 2.79 2.79
N GLU A 200 30.55 1.75 1.96
CA GLU A 200 30.03 1.76 0.59
C GLU A 200 28.64 1.11 0.51
N VAL A 201 27.81 1.58 -0.41
CA VAL A 201 26.45 1.07 -0.61
C VAL A 201 26.45 0.00 -1.72
N TYR A 202 25.90 -1.15 -1.40
CA TYR A 202 25.67 -2.23 -2.34
C TYR A 202 24.16 -2.46 -2.53
N GLU A 203 23.77 -2.75 -3.76
CA GLU A 203 22.42 -3.17 -4.10
C GLU A 203 22.26 -4.68 -3.92
N GLU A 204 21.17 -5.11 -3.29
CA GLU A 204 20.84 -6.53 -3.22
C GLU A 204 20.31 -7.01 -4.58
N THR A 205 20.84 -8.13 -5.04
CA THR A 205 20.44 -8.81 -6.26
C THR A 205 19.90 -10.20 -5.99
N VAL A 206 19.16 -10.75 -6.95
CA VAL A 206 18.73 -12.15 -6.96
C VAL A 206 19.54 -12.90 -8.00
N GLN A 207 20.09 -14.03 -7.58
CA GLN A 207 20.89 -14.95 -8.40
C GLN A 207 20.29 -16.36 -8.34
N VAL A 208 20.80 -17.27 -9.16
CA VAL A 208 20.41 -18.68 -9.15
C VAL A 208 21.60 -19.53 -8.75
N ASP A 209 21.46 -20.36 -7.70
CA ASP A 209 22.51 -21.28 -7.24
C ASP A 209 22.62 -22.53 -8.14
N ALA A 210 23.64 -23.37 -7.88
CA ALA A 210 23.85 -24.59 -8.63
C ALA A 210 22.70 -25.62 -8.51
N ALA A 211 21.83 -25.48 -7.52
CA ALA A 211 20.62 -26.30 -7.35
C ALA A 211 19.39 -25.69 -8.02
N GLY A 212 19.53 -24.55 -8.71
CA GLY A 212 18.44 -23.84 -9.39
C GLY A 212 17.56 -22.99 -8.46
N ARG A 213 17.96 -22.74 -7.22
CA ARG A 213 17.22 -21.95 -6.24
C ARG A 213 17.61 -20.47 -6.35
N PHE A 214 16.64 -19.58 -6.14
CA PHE A 214 16.92 -18.17 -6.00
C PHE A 214 17.68 -17.90 -4.70
N VAL A 215 18.75 -17.13 -4.80
CA VAL A 215 19.61 -16.76 -3.67
C VAL A 215 19.97 -15.29 -3.77
N ARG A 216 20.26 -14.69 -2.62
CA ARG A 216 20.74 -13.33 -2.54
C ARG A 216 22.16 -13.19 -3.08
N GLY A 217 22.36 -12.17 -3.90
CA GLY A 217 23.65 -11.62 -4.27
C GLY A 217 23.73 -10.14 -3.94
N GLU A 218 24.86 -9.53 -4.22
CA GLU A 218 25.11 -8.10 -4.05
C GLU A 218 25.94 -7.57 -5.22
N GLN A 219 25.71 -6.31 -5.58
CA GLN A 219 26.51 -5.56 -6.57
C GLN A 219 26.70 -4.13 -6.09
N PRO A 220 27.70 -3.38 -6.55
CA PRO A 220 27.79 -1.95 -6.24
C PRO A 220 26.48 -1.23 -6.62
N ALA A 221 25.96 -0.41 -5.71
CA ALA A 221 24.74 0.35 -5.97
C ALA A 221 24.94 1.35 -7.12
N ASP A 222 23.89 1.59 -7.89
CA ASP A 222 23.88 2.69 -8.82
C ASP A 222 23.89 4.07 -8.11
N ALA A 223 24.10 5.13 -8.88
CA ALA A 223 24.22 6.47 -8.31
C ALA A 223 22.94 6.96 -7.62
N LEU A 224 21.74 6.55 -8.09
CA LEU A 224 20.46 6.97 -7.53
C LEU A 224 20.23 6.27 -6.20
N LEU A 225 20.43 4.96 -6.14
CA LEU A 225 20.30 4.18 -4.91
C LEU A 225 21.32 4.64 -3.86
N ALA A 226 22.60 4.78 -4.24
CA ALA A 226 23.65 5.24 -3.34
C ALA A 226 23.33 6.64 -2.77
N ALA A 227 22.92 7.59 -3.64
CA ALA A 227 22.54 8.94 -3.19
C ALA A 227 21.35 8.93 -2.24
N SER A 228 20.37 8.05 -2.46
CA SER A 228 19.19 7.93 -1.60
C SER A 228 19.54 7.37 -0.23
N VAL A 229 20.43 6.37 -0.15
CA VAL A 229 20.91 5.83 1.14
C VAL A 229 21.71 6.90 1.90
N VAL A 230 22.61 7.62 1.23
CA VAL A 230 23.34 8.74 1.83
C VAL A 230 22.41 9.87 2.30
N HIS A 231 21.33 10.15 1.54
CA HIS A 231 20.32 11.12 1.97
C HIS A 231 19.63 10.68 3.27
N VAL A 232 19.19 9.43 3.34
CA VAL A 232 18.59 8.87 4.57
C VAL A 232 19.55 8.99 5.74
N GLU A 233 20.80 8.56 5.56
CA GLU A 233 21.80 8.53 6.64
C GLU A 233 22.08 9.91 7.26
N LYS A 234 22.00 11.00 6.48
CA LYS A 234 22.16 12.38 6.98
C LYS A 234 21.19 12.77 8.09
N TYR A 235 20.03 12.15 8.14
CA TYR A 235 18.97 12.46 9.10
C TYR A 235 18.88 11.45 10.26
N LEU A 236 19.78 10.45 10.26
CA LEU A 236 19.92 9.50 11.36
C LEU A 236 20.92 10.03 12.41
N GLU A 237 20.74 9.60 13.65
CA GLU A 237 21.63 9.98 14.76
C GLU A 237 23.03 9.33 14.61
N THR A 238 23.08 8.15 13.99
CA THR A 238 24.30 7.40 13.75
C THR A 238 24.31 6.86 12.34
N PRO A 239 25.48 6.82 11.66
CA PRO A 239 25.59 6.17 10.37
C PRO A 239 25.21 4.69 10.43
N PHE A 240 24.86 4.12 9.28
CA PHE A 240 24.60 2.68 9.17
C PHE A 240 25.83 1.86 9.54
N ALA A 241 25.63 0.85 10.37
CA ALA A 241 26.70 -0.08 10.74
C ALA A 241 27.09 -0.95 9.52
N ASP A 242 28.32 -1.45 9.54
CA ASP A 242 28.77 -2.44 8.56
C ASP A 242 27.86 -3.69 8.59
N GLY A 243 27.41 -4.14 7.42
CA GLY A 243 26.43 -5.23 7.29
C GLY A 243 24.97 -4.82 7.49
N TYR A 244 24.66 -3.54 7.78
CA TYR A 244 23.27 -3.07 7.87
C TYR A 244 22.59 -3.23 6.51
N ARG A 245 21.38 -3.79 6.52
CA ARG A 245 20.52 -4.00 5.35
C ARG A 245 19.18 -3.38 5.58
N SER A 246 18.64 -2.78 4.53
CA SER A 246 17.27 -2.27 4.51
C SER A 246 16.80 -2.07 3.07
N GLU A 247 15.67 -1.46 2.92
CA GLU A 247 15.13 -1.00 1.65
C GLU A 247 15.01 0.52 1.63
N VAL A 248 15.04 1.09 0.44
CA VAL A 248 14.72 2.51 0.18
C VAL A 248 14.01 2.58 -1.17
N LEU A 249 13.11 3.55 -1.34
CA LEU A 249 12.34 3.72 -2.57
C LEU A 249 12.75 5.01 -3.30
N PRO A 250 13.85 5.02 -4.06
CA PRO A 250 14.35 6.21 -4.76
C PRO A 250 13.37 6.74 -5.81
N GLN A 251 12.48 5.90 -6.30
CA GLN A 251 11.48 6.23 -7.30
C GLN A 251 10.23 6.92 -6.72
N LEU A 252 10.06 6.96 -5.40
CA LEU A 252 8.86 7.52 -4.76
C LEU A 252 8.54 8.97 -5.21
N PRO A 253 9.50 9.91 -5.29
CA PRO A 253 9.23 11.26 -5.78
C PRO A 253 8.72 11.28 -7.23
N TYR A 254 9.27 10.43 -8.10
CA TYR A 254 8.85 10.32 -9.49
C TYR A 254 7.47 9.68 -9.60
N TRP A 255 7.17 8.69 -8.76
CA TRP A 255 5.86 8.05 -8.72
C TRP A 255 4.79 9.04 -8.25
N ILE A 256 5.03 9.79 -7.16
CA ILE A 256 4.12 10.85 -6.71
C ILE A 256 3.89 11.88 -7.83
N GLN A 257 4.95 12.32 -8.49
CA GLN A 257 4.83 13.26 -9.61
C GLN A 257 4.07 12.68 -10.79
N ALA A 258 4.22 11.38 -11.08
CA ALA A 258 3.49 10.70 -12.14
C ALA A 258 2.00 10.61 -11.85
N VAL A 259 1.61 10.22 -10.62
CA VAL A 259 0.19 10.01 -10.29
C VAL A 259 -0.56 11.31 -9.93
N ALA A 260 0.15 12.31 -9.40
CA ALA A 260 -0.45 13.56 -8.88
C ALA A 260 -0.07 14.81 -9.67
N GLY A 261 0.84 14.74 -10.63
CA GLY A 261 1.38 15.95 -11.30
C GLY A 261 0.35 16.81 -12.05
N GLY A 262 -0.79 16.21 -12.46
CA GLY A 262 -1.92 16.93 -13.04
C GLY A 262 -2.89 17.52 -12.02
N LEU A 263 -2.79 17.16 -10.73
CA LEU A 263 -3.67 17.66 -9.66
C LEU A 263 -3.28 19.10 -9.30
N LYS A 264 -4.08 20.08 -9.72
CA LYS A 264 -3.80 21.51 -9.49
C LYS A 264 -4.38 22.06 -8.21
N ARG A 265 -5.59 21.62 -7.88
CA ARG A 265 -6.26 21.96 -6.61
C ARG A 265 -6.93 20.72 -6.06
N GLY A 266 -6.75 20.48 -4.78
CA GLY A 266 -7.37 19.35 -4.12
C GLY A 266 -6.50 18.71 -3.05
N ALA A 267 -6.74 17.43 -2.78
CA ALA A 267 -6.03 16.71 -1.73
C ALA A 267 -5.48 15.36 -2.23
N MET A 268 -4.42 14.91 -1.59
CA MET A 268 -3.97 13.52 -1.66
C MET A 268 -4.10 12.90 -0.28
N LEU A 269 -4.55 11.66 -0.22
CA LEU A 269 -4.64 10.88 1.02
C LEU A 269 -4.03 9.50 0.81
N PHE A 270 -3.01 9.20 1.59
CA PHE A 270 -2.32 7.91 1.60
C PHE A 270 -2.55 7.22 2.94
N VAL A 271 -2.94 5.95 2.88
CA VAL A 271 -3.08 5.08 4.05
C VAL A 271 -2.23 3.85 3.82
N ASP A 272 -1.25 3.63 4.67
CA ASP A 272 -0.33 2.52 4.54
C ASP A 272 0.32 2.19 5.90
N TYR A 273 0.96 1.04 6.01
CA TYR A 273 1.74 0.76 7.22
C TYR A 273 3.21 1.16 7.05
N GLY A 274 3.77 1.68 8.11
CA GLY A 274 5.14 2.20 8.05
C GLY A 274 5.52 3.06 9.23
N TYR A 275 6.60 3.80 9.05
CA TYR A 275 7.27 4.53 10.12
C TYR A 275 7.81 5.86 9.61
N PRO A 276 7.97 6.86 10.50
CA PRO A 276 8.90 7.96 10.25
C PRO A 276 10.32 7.44 10.07
N ARG A 277 11.14 8.14 9.30
CA ARG A 277 12.51 7.73 8.90
C ARG A 277 13.38 7.21 10.03
N ARG A 278 13.43 7.90 11.17
CA ARG A 278 14.26 7.50 12.32
C ARG A 278 13.84 6.16 12.93
N GLU A 279 12.54 5.85 12.86
CA GLU A 279 12.01 4.59 13.35
C GLU A 279 12.12 3.50 12.30
N TYR A 280 12.05 3.87 11.04
CA TYR A 280 12.24 2.95 9.91
C TYR A 280 13.66 2.36 9.92
N TYR A 281 14.68 3.22 10.01
CA TYR A 281 16.08 2.83 9.88
C TYR A 281 16.82 2.70 11.23
N GLN A 282 16.12 2.33 12.29
CA GLN A 282 16.78 2.10 13.58
C GLN A 282 17.74 0.90 13.54
N ALA A 283 18.80 0.94 14.33
CA ALA A 283 19.87 -0.08 14.33
C ALA A 283 19.39 -1.50 14.60
N GLN A 284 18.31 -1.67 15.37
CA GLN A 284 17.73 -2.98 15.69
C GLN A 284 16.98 -3.62 14.49
N ARG A 285 16.61 -2.82 13.49
CA ARG A 285 15.96 -3.30 12.24
C ARG A 285 17.00 -3.47 11.13
N SER A 286 18.06 -4.21 11.43
CA SER A 286 19.23 -4.36 10.56
C SER A 286 19.03 -5.27 9.34
N ASP A 287 17.81 -5.75 9.08
CA ASP A 287 17.41 -6.51 7.90
C ASP A 287 16.15 -5.92 7.22
N GLY A 288 15.84 -4.66 7.51
CA GLY A 288 14.73 -3.94 6.92
C GLY A 288 13.35 -4.40 7.39
N THR A 289 12.34 -4.04 6.62
CA THR A 289 10.92 -4.26 6.91
C THR A 289 10.24 -5.24 5.96
N LEU A 290 10.92 -5.59 4.86
CA LEU A 290 10.35 -6.41 3.79
C LEU A 290 9.91 -7.78 4.31
N ARG A 291 8.69 -8.18 3.96
CA ARG A 291 8.06 -9.43 4.38
C ARG A 291 7.31 -10.06 3.22
N ALA A 292 7.12 -11.38 3.32
CA ALA A 292 6.28 -12.15 2.43
C ALA A 292 5.02 -12.64 3.16
N PHE A 293 3.89 -12.59 2.47
CA PHE A 293 2.61 -13.06 3.00
C PHE A 293 2.03 -14.13 2.08
N TYR A 294 1.67 -15.26 2.68
CA TYR A 294 1.02 -16.37 1.99
C TYR A 294 -0.07 -16.99 2.88
N ARG A 295 -1.31 -17.02 2.41
CA ARG A 295 -2.48 -17.57 3.13
C ARG A 295 -2.55 -17.11 4.59
N HIS A 296 -2.55 -15.78 4.79
CA HIS A 296 -2.59 -15.10 6.10
C HIS A 296 -1.39 -15.40 7.02
N ARG A 297 -0.30 -15.89 6.48
CA ARG A 297 0.94 -16.14 7.23
C ARG A 297 2.07 -15.29 6.70
N MET A 298 2.71 -14.57 7.59
CA MET A 298 3.91 -13.79 7.33
C MET A 298 5.14 -14.67 7.47
N HIS A 299 6.09 -14.52 6.56
CA HIS A 299 7.42 -15.15 6.64
C HIS A 299 8.50 -14.27 5.98
N GLU A 300 9.76 -14.69 6.12
CA GLU A 300 10.93 -13.92 5.65
C GLU A 300 11.58 -14.49 4.39
N ASP A 301 11.11 -15.63 3.87
CA ASP A 301 11.61 -16.19 2.62
C ASP A 301 10.96 -15.51 1.42
N LEU A 302 11.63 -14.47 0.93
CA LEU A 302 11.15 -13.63 -0.18
C LEU A 302 11.17 -14.35 -1.53
N TYR A 303 11.89 -15.46 -1.63
CA TYR A 303 12.14 -16.20 -2.88
C TYR A 303 11.24 -17.42 -3.04
N LEU A 304 10.48 -17.76 -2.00
CA LEU A 304 9.60 -18.92 -2.00
C LEU A 304 8.39 -18.66 -2.90
N TRP A 305 8.07 -19.60 -3.78
CA TRP A 305 6.88 -19.59 -4.63
C TRP A 305 6.54 -18.24 -5.30
N PRO A 306 7.40 -17.72 -6.20
CA PRO A 306 7.13 -16.45 -6.90
C PRO A 306 5.73 -16.45 -7.53
N GLY A 307 5.01 -15.34 -7.41
CA GLY A 307 3.64 -15.20 -7.90
C GLY A 307 2.53 -15.75 -7.00
N LEU A 308 2.88 -16.48 -5.92
CA LEU A 308 1.90 -16.99 -4.95
C LEU A 308 1.91 -16.25 -3.62
N GLN A 309 2.89 -15.42 -3.36
CA GLN A 309 3.02 -14.64 -2.14
C GLN A 309 3.02 -13.15 -2.44
N ASP A 310 2.48 -12.39 -1.52
CA ASP A 310 2.62 -10.94 -1.52
C ASP A 310 3.97 -10.55 -0.92
N LEU A 311 4.65 -9.59 -1.54
CA LEU A 311 5.92 -9.05 -1.08
C LEU A 311 5.72 -7.58 -0.78
N THR A 312 5.89 -7.18 0.47
CA THR A 312 5.61 -5.82 0.89
C THR A 312 6.70 -5.25 1.80
N ALA A 313 6.97 -3.96 1.65
CA ALA A 313 7.87 -3.20 2.51
C ALA A 313 7.10 -2.10 3.24
N SER A 314 7.43 -1.83 4.50
CA SER A 314 6.84 -0.68 5.20
C SER A 314 7.17 0.63 4.46
N VAL A 315 6.32 1.64 4.59
CA VAL A 315 6.53 2.96 3.99
C VAL A 315 7.39 3.83 4.91
N ASP A 316 8.45 4.48 4.37
CA ASP A 316 9.11 5.61 5.01
C ASP A 316 8.23 6.86 4.81
N PHE A 317 7.42 7.19 5.82
CA PHE A 317 6.51 8.33 5.76
C PHE A 317 7.24 9.68 5.72
N THR A 318 8.49 9.77 6.16
CA THR A 318 9.29 10.99 5.95
C THR A 318 9.64 11.13 4.47
N ALA A 319 10.01 10.04 3.79
CA ALA A 319 10.25 10.07 2.34
C ALA A 319 8.97 10.41 1.55
N LEU A 320 7.80 9.92 1.99
CA LEU A 320 6.52 10.27 1.39
C LEU A 320 6.20 11.77 1.58
N ALA A 321 6.46 12.33 2.77
CA ALA A 321 6.30 13.76 3.04
C ALA A 321 7.22 14.61 2.15
N GLU A 322 8.50 14.21 2.01
CA GLU A 322 9.47 14.86 1.12
C GLU A 322 9.00 14.78 -0.35
N ALA A 323 8.49 13.63 -0.80
CA ALA A 323 8.02 13.43 -2.17
C ALA A 323 6.78 14.30 -2.48
N GLY A 324 5.80 14.33 -1.59
CA GLY A 324 4.59 15.13 -1.77
C GLY A 324 4.85 16.64 -1.75
N THR A 325 5.68 17.10 -0.79
CA THR A 325 6.07 18.52 -0.73
C THR A 325 6.98 18.92 -1.89
N GLY A 326 7.88 18.03 -2.33
CA GLY A 326 8.69 18.20 -3.53
C GLY A 326 7.88 18.27 -4.83
N ALA A 327 6.70 17.68 -4.86
CA ALA A 327 5.74 17.78 -5.96
C ALA A 327 4.89 19.08 -5.91
N GLY A 328 5.07 19.93 -4.89
CA GLY A 328 4.41 21.23 -4.77
C GLY A 328 3.13 21.24 -3.93
N PHE A 329 2.86 20.18 -3.16
CA PHE A 329 1.73 20.12 -2.23
C PHE A 329 2.15 20.52 -0.82
N GLU A 330 1.20 21.02 -0.04
CA GLU A 330 1.38 21.27 1.38
C GLU A 330 1.02 20.00 2.17
N LEU A 331 1.82 19.67 3.20
CA LEU A 331 1.51 18.57 4.10
C LEU A 331 0.31 18.97 4.98
N ALA A 332 -0.85 18.37 4.76
CA ALA A 332 -2.07 18.65 5.53
C ALA A 332 -2.04 17.97 6.92
N GLY A 333 -1.35 16.82 7.04
CA GLY A 333 -1.18 16.14 8.32
C GLY A 333 -0.66 14.70 8.18
N TYR A 334 -0.24 14.16 9.34
CA TYR A 334 0.23 12.80 9.49
C TYR A 334 -0.20 12.26 10.86
N CYS A 335 -0.90 11.15 10.89
CA CYS A 335 -1.35 10.53 12.14
C CYS A 335 -1.55 9.02 11.99
N THR A 336 -1.84 8.33 13.11
CA THR A 336 -2.21 6.91 13.05
C THR A 336 -3.60 6.74 12.44
N GLN A 337 -3.86 5.57 11.84
CA GLN A 337 -5.20 5.23 11.33
C GLN A 337 -6.28 5.36 12.41
N ALA A 338 -6.00 4.91 13.64
CA ALA A 338 -6.95 5.04 14.74
C ALA A 338 -7.31 6.51 15.02
N SER A 339 -6.31 7.39 15.09
CA SER A 339 -6.53 8.82 15.30
C SER A 339 -7.32 9.44 14.15
N PHE A 340 -6.96 9.13 12.90
CA PHE A 340 -7.68 9.62 11.73
C PHE A 340 -9.14 9.19 11.76
N LEU A 341 -9.42 7.92 11.97
CA LEU A 341 -10.80 7.42 11.98
C LEU A 341 -11.63 8.00 13.12
N LEU A 342 -11.07 8.08 14.34
CA LEU A 342 -11.76 8.67 15.48
C LEU A 342 -11.99 10.18 15.29
N GLY A 343 -11.00 10.91 14.76
CA GLY A 343 -11.10 12.34 14.48
C GLY A 343 -12.13 12.69 13.39
N ASN A 344 -12.42 11.75 12.50
CA ASN A 344 -13.35 11.96 11.39
C ASN A 344 -14.70 11.23 11.57
N GLY A 345 -15.12 10.99 12.83
CA GLY A 345 -16.49 10.62 13.16
C GLY A 345 -16.81 9.12 13.12
N LEU A 346 -15.81 8.25 13.32
CA LEU A 346 -16.03 6.80 13.45
C LEU A 346 -17.07 6.46 14.52
N ASP A 347 -17.03 7.14 15.68
CA ASP A 347 -17.96 6.97 16.79
C ASP A 347 -19.40 7.31 16.39
N GLN A 348 -19.58 8.40 15.64
CA GLN A 348 -20.88 8.85 15.15
C GLN A 348 -21.46 7.87 14.12
N LEU A 349 -20.63 7.39 13.18
CA LEU A 349 -21.06 6.39 12.20
C LEU A 349 -21.39 5.06 12.86
N LEU A 350 -20.59 4.65 13.85
CA LEU A 350 -20.88 3.43 14.64
C LEU A 350 -22.21 3.55 15.36
N ALA A 351 -22.47 4.67 16.04
CA ALA A 351 -23.74 4.90 16.74
C ALA A 351 -24.95 4.87 15.78
N GLN A 352 -24.82 5.44 14.59
CA GLN A 352 -25.87 5.40 13.57
C GLN A 352 -26.10 3.98 13.05
N ALA A 353 -25.04 3.24 12.77
CA ALA A 353 -25.12 1.86 12.30
C ALA A 353 -25.70 0.92 13.35
N ASP A 354 -25.34 1.11 14.63
CA ASP A 354 -25.83 0.29 15.76
C ASP A 354 -27.35 0.36 15.91
N THR A 355 -27.95 1.52 15.60
CA THR A 355 -29.42 1.71 15.65
C THR A 355 -30.18 1.04 14.50
N ARG A 356 -29.51 0.74 13.40
CA ARG A 356 -30.11 0.22 12.16
C ARG A 356 -29.85 -1.29 11.96
N THR A 357 -29.13 -1.92 12.88
CA THR A 357 -28.58 -3.26 12.72
C THR A 357 -29.07 -4.19 13.83
N ASP A 358 -29.25 -5.48 13.53
CA ASP A 358 -29.57 -6.51 14.49
C ASP A 358 -28.37 -6.84 15.43
N GLU A 359 -28.57 -7.75 16.38
CA GLU A 359 -27.54 -8.09 17.37
C GLU A 359 -26.26 -8.68 16.71
N VAL A 360 -26.42 -9.51 15.69
CA VAL A 360 -25.28 -10.11 14.96
C VAL A 360 -24.51 -9.03 14.22
N GLY A 361 -25.21 -8.10 13.55
CA GLY A 361 -24.57 -6.96 12.88
C GLY A 361 -23.85 -6.04 13.85
N ARG A 362 -24.38 -5.79 15.06
CA ARG A 362 -23.69 -5.02 16.10
C ARG A 362 -22.37 -5.68 16.54
N VAL A 363 -22.36 -7.00 16.68
CA VAL A 363 -21.10 -7.71 16.97
C VAL A 363 -20.09 -7.52 15.86
N ARG A 364 -20.50 -7.67 14.60
CA ARG A 364 -19.62 -7.44 13.43
C ARG A 364 -19.08 -6.00 13.38
N LEU A 365 -19.91 -5.00 13.63
CA LEU A 365 -19.48 -3.60 13.69
C LEU A 365 -18.40 -3.37 14.77
N ARG A 366 -18.58 -3.93 15.94
CA ARG A 366 -17.59 -3.83 17.03
C ARG A 366 -16.27 -4.52 16.68
N GLU A 367 -16.32 -5.67 16.01
CA GLU A 367 -15.10 -6.34 15.52
C GLU A 367 -14.39 -5.50 14.44
N GLN A 368 -15.13 -4.83 13.53
CA GLN A 368 -14.54 -3.89 12.59
C GLN A 368 -13.81 -2.76 13.33
N VAL A 369 -14.47 -2.10 14.29
CA VAL A 369 -13.84 -1.03 15.07
C VAL A 369 -12.58 -1.51 15.77
N LYS A 370 -12.60 -2.67 16.42
CA LYS A 370 -11.41 -3.23 17.08
C LYS A 370 -10.25 -3.41 16.08
N ARG A 371 -10.51 -4.05 14.95
CA ARG A 371 -9.48 -4.30 13.93
C ARG A 371 -8.93 -2.99 13.36
N LEU A 372 -9.77 -1.99 13.14
CA LEU A 372 -9.38 -0.70 12.57
C LEU A 372 -8.65 0.22 13.56
N THR A 373 -8.89 0.08 14.89
CA THR A 373 -8.44 1.09 15.87
C THR A 373 -7.54 0.57 16.98
N LEU A 374 -7.49 -0.73 17.27
CA LEU A 374 -6.61 -1.22 18.33
C LEU A 374 -5.13 -1.17 17.91
N PRO A 375 -4.21 -0.81 18.84
CA PRO A 375 -2.77 -0.72 18.57
C PRO A 375 -2.15 -2.02 18.07
N SER A 376 -2.61 -3.17 18.60
CA SER A 376 -2.14 -4.51 18.20
C SER A 376 -2.65 -4.96 16.84
N GLU A 377 -3.63 -4.29 16.31
CA GLU A 377 -4.24 -4.53 15.00
C GLU A 377 -3.75 -3.47 13.99
N MET A 378 -4.65 -2.84 13.25
CA MET A 378 -4.29 -1.82 12.25
C MET A 378 -4.12 -0.41 12.85
N GLY A 379 -4.69 -0.15 14.03
CA GLY A 379 -4.90 1.20 14.54
C GLY A 379 -3.64 2.06 14.66
N GLU A 380 -2.52 1.51 15.14
CA GLU A 380 -1.23 2.22 15.26
C GLU A 380 -0.19 1.76 14.25
N ARG A 381 -0.40 0.61 13.59
CA ARG A 381 0.51 0.11 12.54
C ARG A 381 0.32 0.84 11.22
N PHE A 382 -0.93 1.17 10.92
CA PHE A 382 -1.28 1.95 9.74
C PHE A 382 -1.22 3.43 10.06
N GLN A 383 -0.68 4.16 9.13
CA GLN A 383 -0.52 5.59 9.19
C GLN A 383 -1.33 6.25 8.08
N VAL A 384 -1.77 7.45 8.31
CA VAL A 384 -2.52 8.26 7.35
C VAL A 384 -1.76 9.56 7.13
N MET A 385 -1.45 9.84 5.88
CA MET A 385 -0.78 11.08 5.48
C MET A 385 -1.61 11.80 4.42
N GLY A 386 -1.88 13.08 4.64
CA GLY A 386 -2.62 13.94 3.73
C GLY A 386 -1.79 15.09 3.22
N PHE A 387 -2.05 15.47 1.98
CA PHE A 387 -1.50 16.65 1.34
C PHE A 387 -2.63 17.46 0.74
N SER A 388 -2.42 18.78 0.59
CA SER A 388 -3.39 19.69 -0.02
C SER A 388 -2.72 20.68 -0.98
N SER A 389 -3.50 21.19 -1.91
CA SER A 389 -3.15 22.31 -2.78
C SER A 389 -4.39 23.16 -3.05
N GLY A 390 -4.39 24.39 -2.54
CA GLY A 390 -5.49 25.35 -2.77
C GLY A 390 -6.86 24.96 -2.19
N VAL A 391 -6.87 24.05 -1.20
CA VAL A 391 -8.05 23.64 -0.41
C VAL A 391 -7.66 23.43 1.05
N GLU A 392 -8.64 23.54 1.95
CA GLU A 392 -8.45 23.23 3.37
C GLU A 392 -8.67 21.72 3.59
N PHE A 393 -7.67 21.02 4.14
CA PHE A 393 -7.74 19.59 4.45
C PHE A 393 -7.16 19.23 5.81
N GLU A 394 -6.47 20.15 6.48
CA GLU A 394 -5.81 19.98 7.78
C GLU A 394 -6.79 19.59 8.89
N GLN A 395 -8.07 19.97 8.73
CA GLN A 395 -9.11 19.61 9.68
C GLN A 395 -9.31 18.11 9.85
N ALA A 396 -8.98 17.31 8.82
CA ALA A 396 -9.03 15.86 8.89
C ALA A 396 -7.97 15.26 9.83
N PHE A 397 -6.94 16.05 10.23
CA PHE A 397 -5.80 15.60 11.01
C PHE A 397 -5.73 16.24 12.41
N LEU A 398 -6.78 16.91 12.88
CA LEU A 398 -6.79 17.59 14.18
C LEU A 398 -6.58 16.64 15.37
N LEU A 399 -6.93 15.37 15.25
CA LEU A 399 -6.72 14.38 16.30
C LEU A 399 -5.43 13.60 16.04
N GLY A 400 -4.49 13.67 16.98
CA GLY A 400 -3.29 12.84 17.01
C GLY A 400 -2.26 13.15 15.93
N ASP A 401 -2.12 14.44 15.56
CA ASP A 401 -1.08 14.88 14.63
C ASP A 401 0.32 14.49 15.10
N LEU A 402 1.06 13.81 14.22
CA LEU A 402 2.42 13.30 14.40
C LEU A 402 3.43 13.91 13.41
N THR A 403 3.09 14.99 12.72
CA THR A 403 3.97 15.63 11.71
C THR A 403 5.33 16.01 12.27
N TRP A 404 5.42 16.30 13.56
CA TRP A 404 6.68 16.58 14.27
C TRP A 404 7.66 15.38 14.33
N ARG A 405 7.23 14.17 13.98
CA ARG A 405 8.05 12.94 13.95
C ARG A 405 8.72 12.70 12.59
N LEU A 406 8.29 13.41 11.55
CA LEU A 406 8.76 13.23 10.17
C LEU A 406 10.18 13.80 9.94
#